data_ae460fe9eadc62400173bd2984869bbf
#
_entry.id   ae460fe9eadc62400173bd2984869bbf
#
_cell.length_a   1.000
_cell.length_b   1.000
_cell.length_c   1.000
_cell.angle_alpha   90.00
_cell.angle_beta   90.00
_cell.angle_gamma   90.00
#
_symmetry.space_group_name_H-M   'P 1'
#
loop_
_entity.id
_entity.type
_entity.pdbx_description
1 polymer ?
#
loop_
_entity_poly.entity_id
_entity_poly.type
_entity_poly.pdbx_seq_one_letter_code
_entity_poly.pdbx_strand_id
1 'polypeptide(L)'
;MATLAIDINDASLVVAHEGEVLAREPGYALVEDGRIVTGTEALRQARVKPSQVSSRYWTNLSVGSNTAGVEGIDSASELAHAQLKTLWTQIADKSDDVVLIVPNHYTREQLGVLLGLTQEIGIRVSGMLSSAAAVSARPYPGRQLVHLD
;
A
#
# COMPACT_ATOMS: atom_id res chain seq x y z
N MET A 1 -20.67 -10.84 5.40
CA MET A 1 -20.09 -9.92 4.43
C MET A 1 -18.70 -10.35 4.05
N ALA A 2 -18.39 -10.25 2.79
CA ALA A 2 -17.04 -10.59 2.32
C ALA A 2 -16.04 -9.51 2.75
N THR A 3 -14.82 -9.93 3.05
CA THR A 3 -13.75 -9.06 3.50
C THR A 3 -12.90 -8.63 2.31
N LEU A 4 -12.54 -7.35 2.25
CA LEU A 4 -11.55 -6.86 1.30
C LEU A 4 -10.15 -7.22 1.80
N ALA A 5 -9.28 -7.60 0.89
CA ALA A 5 -7.86 -7.78 1.18
C ALA A 5 -7.07 -6.70 0.45
N ILE A 6 -6.21 -6.00 1.16
CA ILE A 6 -5.30 -5.02 0.56
C ILE A 6 -3.88 -5.51 0.76
N ASP A 7 -3.21 -5.86 -0.33
CA ASP A 7 -1.82 -6.30 -0.34
C ASP A 7 -0.93 -5.10 -0.60
N ILE A 8 -0.06 -4.79 0.35
CA ILE A 8 0.75 -3.58 0.37
C ILE A 8 2.21 -3.91 0.06
N ASN A 9 2.74 -3.35 -1.01
CA ASN A 9 4.16 -3.33 -1.30
C ASN A 9 4.46 -2.24 -2.34
N ASP A 10 5.75 -1.95 -2.54
CA ASP A 10 6.16 -0.88 -3.48
C ASP A 10 5.82 -1.19 -4.93
N ALA A 11 5.83 -2.46 -5.30
CA ALA A 11 5.53 -2.83 -6.68
C ALA A 11 4.08 -2.50 -7.01
N SER A 12 3.16 -2.80 -6.09
CA SER A 12 1.76 -2.47 -6.29
C SER A 12 0.96 -2.64 -5.00
N LEU A 13 -0.07 -1.81 -4.86
CA LEU A 13 -1.15 -2.07 -3.92
C LEU A 13 -2.23 -2.82 -4.68
N VAL A 14 -2.60 -3.97 -4.20
CA VAL A 14 -3.62 -4.81 -4.83
C VAL A 14 -4.79 -4.96 -3.89
N VAL A 15 -5.98 -4.66 -4.38
CA VAL A 15 -7.22 -4.85 -3.63
C VAL A 15 -7.98 -6.01 -4.23
N ALA A 16 -8.31 -6.99 -3.40
CA ALA A 16 -9.06 -8.17 -3.83
C ALA A 16 -10.30 -8.36 -2.96
N HIS A 17 -11.35 -8.88 -3.59
CA HIS A 17 -12.62 -9.16 -2.93
C HIS A 17 -13.22 -10.40 -3.57
N GLU A 18 -13.49 -11.42 -2.76
CA GLU A 18 -14.08 -12.68 -3.22
C GLU A 18 -13.35 -13.31 -4.41
N GLY A 19 -12.01 -13.27 -4.37
CA GLY A 19 -11.18 -13.87 -5.41
C GLY A 19 -10.96 -13.01 -6.64
N GLU A 20 -11.56 -11.82 -6.70
CA GLU A 20 -11.37 -10.89 -7.81
C GLU A 20 -10.49 -9.72 -7.41
N VAL A 21 -9.61 -9.31 -8.31
CA VAL A 21 -8.80 -8.10 -8.13
C VAL A 21 -9.66 -6.89 -8.53
N LEU A 22 -9.95 -6.03 -7.57
CA LEU A 22 -10.74 -4.82 -7.81
C LEU A 22 -9.88 -3.64 -8.25
N ALA A 23 -8.64 -3.58 -7.78
CA ALA A 23 -7.74 -2.48 -8.11
C ALA A 23 -6.30 -2.92 -7.96
N ARG A 24 -5.43 -2.34 -8.77
CA ARG A 24 -3.99 -2.55 -8.70
C ARG A 24 -3.32 -1.25 -9.05
N GLU A 25 -2.59 -0.67 -8.09
CA GLU A 25 -1.93 0.62 -8.27
C GLU A 25 -0.46 0.51 -7.90
N PRO A 26 0.46 0.98 -8.75
CA PRO A 26 1.88 0.96 -8.41
C PRO A 26 2.19 1.90 -7.25
N GLY A 27 3.20 1.58 -6.47
CA GLY A 27 3.64 2.37 -5.32
C GLY A 27 4.50 3.56 -5.72
N TYR A 28 3.97 4.43 -6.56
CA TYR A 28 4.64 5.63 -7.06
C TYR A 28 3.91 6.87 -6.61
N ALA A 29 4.65 7.92 -6.28
CA ALA A 29 4.09 9.21 -5.90
C ALA A 29 4.99 10.35 -6.34
N LEU A 30 4.37 11.48 -6.66
CA LEU A 30 5.07 12.73 -6.93
C LEU A 30 4.23 13.91 -6.44
N VAL A 31 4.86 15.08 -6.39
CA VAL A 31 4.15 16.32 -6.04
C VAL A 31 4.07 17.18 -7.29
N GLU A 32 2.85 17.58 -7.63
CA GLU A 32 2.58 18.47 -8.76
C GLU A 32 1.61 19.57 -8.33
N ASP A 33 2.03 20.80 -8.49
CA ASP A 33 1.23 21.99 -8.12
C ASP A 33 0.72 21.93 -6.66
N GLY A 34 1.56 21.47 -5.73
CA GLY A 34 1.23 21.34 -4.33
C GLY A 34 0.33 20.16 -3.99
N ARG A 35 0.05 19.30 -4.96
CA ARG A 35 -0.76 18.09 -4.78
C ARG A 35 0.08 16.85 -4.87
N ILE A 36 -0.28 15.83 -4.07
CA ILE A 36 0.34 14.51 -4.16
C ILE A 36 -0.43 13.71 -5.19
N VAL A 37 0.29 13.25 -6.22
CA VAL A 37 -0.24 12.37 -7.27
C VAL A 37 0.36 10.99 -7.04
N THR A 38 -0.48 9.96 -7.03
CA THR A 38 -0.04 8.59 -6.71
C THR A 38 -0.49 7.60 -7.78
N GLY A 39 0.08 6.39 -7.70
CA GLY A 39 -0.35 5.25 -8.50
C GLY A 39 0.04 5.35 -9.97
N THR A 40 -0.86 4.92 -10.83
CA THR A 40 -0.63 4.85 -12.27
C THR A 40 -0.28 6.21 -12.89
N GLU A 41 -0.93 7.27 -12.43
CA GLU A 41 -0.66 8.62 -12.94
C GLU A 41 0.77 9.06 -12.59
N ALA A 42 1.21 8.78 -11.36
CA ALA A 42 2.59 9.08 -10.96
C ALA A 42 3.59 8.25 -11.78
N LEU A 43 3.28 7.00 -12.07
CA LEU A 43 4.13 6.15 -12.89
C LEU A 43 4.30 6.70 -14.31
N ARG A 44 3.21 7.20 -14.92
CA ARG A 44 3.30 7.83 -16.24
C ARG A 44 4.25 9.01 -16.23
N GLN A 45 4.16 9.85 -15.21
CA GLN A 45 4.99 11.04 -15.11
C GLN A 45 6.43 10.72 -14.72
N ALA A 46 6.69 9.55 -14.15
CA ALA A 46 8.03 9.10 -13.78
C ALA A 46 8.97 9.04 -15.00
N ARG A 47 8.43 8.75 -16.16
CA ARG A 47 9.22 8.68 -17.40
C ARG A 47 9.72 10.05 -17.85
N VAL A 48 8.99 11.11 -17.50
CA VAL A 48 9.29 12.48 -17.90
C VAL A 48 10.06 13.20 -16.80
N LYS A 49 9.72 12.93 -15.54
CA LYS A 49 10.29 13.62 -14.38
C LYS A 49 10.81 12.60 -13.34
N PRO A 50 11.80 11.76 -13.68
CA PRO A 50 12.22 10.67 -12.79
C PRO A 50 12.79 11.14 -11.45
N SER A 51 13.39 12.32 -11.40
CA SER A 51 13.96 12.88 -10.16
C SER A 51 12.91 13.39 -9.18
N GLN A 52 11.66 13.51 -9.60
CA GLN A 52 10.58 14.08 -8.78
C GLN A 52 9.62 13.00 -8.27
N VAL A 53 9.95 11.72 -8.47
CA VAL A 53 9.08 10.60 -8.13
C VAL A 53 9.67 9.81 -6.97
N SER A 54 8.81 9.46 -6.01
CA SER A 54 9.15 8.52 -4.95
C SER A 54 8.49 7.17 -5.25
N SER A 55 9.25 6.09 -5.09
CA SER A 55 8.76 4.73 -5.37
C SER A 55 9.05 3.74 -4.25
N ARG A 56 9.51 4.19 -3.09
CA ARG A 56 9.88 3.31 -1.99
C ARG A 56 9.27 3.71 -0.66
N TYR A 57 8.23 4.52 -0.68
CA TYR A 57 7.63 5.00 0.56
C TYR A 57 6.87 3.92 1.33
N TRP A 58 6.40 2.88 0.66
CA TRP A 58 5.80 1.74 1.36
C TRP A 58 6.85 0.90 2.07
N THR A 59 7.98 0.59 1.40
CA THR A 59 9.08 -0.13 2.03
C THR A 59 9.69 0.68 3.18
N ASN A 60 9.84 1.98 3.00
CA ASN A 60 10.47 2.88 3.97
C ASN A 60 9.44 3.63 4.82
N LEU A 61 8.28 3.05 5.04
CA LEU A 61 7.18 3.69 5.76
C LEU A 61 7.65 4.27 7.09
N SER A 62 7.45 5.57 7.28
CA SER A 62 7.93 6.30 8.45
C SER A 62 7.19 7.62 8.60
N VAL A 63 7.05 8.10 9.83
CA VAL A 63 6.57 9.45 10.13
C VAL A 63 7.74 10.43 10.29
N GLY A 64 8.97 9.94 10.21
CA GLY A 64 10.17 10.76 10.38
C GLY A 64 10.40 11.76 9.26
N SER A 65 11.16 12.80 9.56
CA SER A 65 11.51 13.85 8.60
C SER A 65 12.40 13.29 7.48
N ASN A 66 12.24 13.85 6.29
CA ASN A 66 13.05 13.51 5.11
C ASN A 66 12.97 12.05 4.68
N THR A 67 11.85 11.37 4.95
CA THR A 67 11.68 9.97 4.57
C THR A 67 10.87 9.79 3.29
N ALA A 68 10.23 10.85 2.78
CA ALA A 68 9.38 10.75 1.59
C ALA A 68 10.16 10.46 0.30
N GLY A 69 11.38 10.97 0.20
CA GLY A 69 12.19 10.81 -1.01
C GLY A 69 11.75 11.71 -2.17
N VAL A 70 10.96 12.73 -1.90
CA VAL A 70 10.48 13.70 -2.90
C VAL A 70 10.43 15.09 -2.25
N GLU A 71 10.76 16.11 -3.03
CA GLU A 71 10.75 17.47 -2.55
C GLU A 71 9.32 17.96 -2.27
N GLY A 72 9.15 18.68 -1.17
CA GLY A 72 7.85 19.26 -0.78
C GLY A 72 7.05 18.42 0.19
N ILE A 73 7.43 17.15 0.40
CA ILE A 73 6.81 16.26 1.38
C ILE A 73 7.89 15.73 2.31
N ASP A 74 7.59 15.70 3.59
CA ASP A 74 8.58 15.37 4.60
C ASP A 74 8.67 13.87 4.91
N SER A 75 7.56 13.19 5.08
CA SER A 75 7.57 11.78 5.50
C SER A 75 6.98 10.84 4.46
N ALA A 76 7.48 9.58 4.49
CA ALA A 76 6.95 8.51 3.67
C ALA A 76 5.47 8.25 4.01
N SER A 77 5.09 8.43 5.27
CA SER A 77 3.70 8.20 5.70
C SER A 77 2.72 9.16 5.03
N GLU A 78 3.13 10.37 4.69
CA GLU A 78 2.27 11.31 3.97
C GLU A 78 1.94 10.82 2.57
N LEU A 79 2.93 10.24 1.87
CA LEU A 79 2.72 9.66 0.54
C LEU A 79 1.85 8.41 0.62
N ALA A 80 2.12 7.55 1.58
CA ALA A 80 1.34 6.33 1.81
C ALA A 80 -0.11 6.66 2.14
N HIS A 81 -0.33 7.66 2.99
CA HIS A 81 -1.67 8.15 3.34
C HIS A 81 -2.43 8.61 2.09
N ALA A 82 -1.78 9.43 1.26
CA ALA A 82 -2.40 9.96 0.05
C ALA A 82 -2.83 8.83 -0.90
N GLN A 83 -1.94 7.86 -1.13
CA GLN A 83 -2.26 6.74 -2.01
C GLN A 83 -3.38 5.86 -1.45
N LEU A 84 -3.30 5.51 -0.18
CA LEU A 84 -4.29 4.64 0.45
C LEU A 84 -5.66 5.32 0.50
N LYS A 85 -5.69 6.61 0.78
CA LYS A 85 -6.94 7.38 0.79
C LYS A 85 -7.59 7.44 -0.58
N THR A 86 -6.80 7.68 -1.63
CA THR A 86 -7.30 7.71 -3.00
C THR A 86 -7.87 6.35 -3.39
N LEU A 87 -7.17 5.28 -3.06
CA LEU A 87 -7.62 3.93 -3.33
C LEU A 87 -8.90 3.61 -2.57
N TRP A 88 -8.94 3.94 -1.28
CA TRP A 88 -10.09 3.68 -0.42
C TRP A 88 -11.36 4.37 -0.92
N THR A 89 -11.22 5.59 -1.42
CA THR A 89 -12.36 6.34 -1.97
C THR A 89 -13.04 5.58 -3.11
N GLN A 90 -12.29 4.78 -3.86
CA GLN A 90 -12.82 4.02 -4.99
C GLN A 90 -13.50 2.72 -4.58
N ILE A 91 -13.17 2.17 -3.41
CA ILE A 91 -13.59 0.82 -3.04
C ILE A 91 -14.34 0.74 -1.70
N ALA A 92 -14.53 1.86 -1.00
CA ALA A 92 -15.10 1.87 0.35
C ALA A 92 -16.51 1.27 0.44
N ASP A 93 -17.26 1.32 -0.65
CA ASP A 93 -18.62 0.79 -0.71
C ASP A 93 -18.68 -0.72 -0.90
N LYS A 94 -17.54 -1.39 -1.12
CA LYS A 94 -17.50 -2.83 -1.41
C LYS A 94 -17.54 -3.70 -0.16
N SER A 95 -17.01 -3.20 0.96
CA SER A 95 -17.01 -3.95 2.22
C SER A 95 -16.73 -3.04 3.40
N ASP A 96 -17.19 -3.45 4.57
CA ASP A 96 -16.91 -2.75 5.82
C ASP A 96 -15.64 -3.24 6.51
N ASP A 97 -15.15 -4.42 6.14
CA ASP A 97 -13.98 -5.03 6.78
C ASP A 97 -12.84 -5.19 5.81
N VAL A 98 -11.63 -4.94 6.30
CA VAL A 98 -10.41 -5.04 5.51
C VAL A 98 -9.38 -5.90 6.25
N VAL A 99 -8.72 -6.80 5.52
CA VAL A 99 -7.52 -7.49 5.97
C VAL A 99 -6.35 -6.90 5.21
N LEU A 100 -5.34 -6.47 5.95
CA LEU A 100 -4.11 -5.94 5.34
C LEU A 100 -3.09 -7.06 5.20
N ILE A 101 -2.51 -7.18 4.01
CA ILE A 101 -1.38 -8.06 3.75
C ILE A 101 -0.15 -7.17 3.66
N VAL A 102 0.79 -7.36 4.59
CA VAL A 102 1.92 -6.46 4.78
C VAL A 102 3.24 -7.12 4.43
N PRO A 103 4.26 -6.33 4.02
CA PRO A 103 5.59 -6.89 3.75
C PRO A 103 6.16 -7.60 4.97
N ASN A 104 6.88 -8.70 4.74
CA ASN A 104 7.50 -9.47 5.83
C ASN A 104 8.52 -8.67 6.63
N HIS A 105 9.15 -7.69 5.99
CA HIS A 105 10.20 -6.89 6.63
C HIS A 105 9.69 -5.75 7.52
N TYR A 106 8.37 -5.52 7.56
CA TYR A 106 7.83 -4.43 8.38
C TYR A 106 8.16 -4.64 9.86
N THR A 107 8.66 -3.58 10.48
CA THR A 107 8.90 -3.55 11.91
C THR A 107 7.60 -3.28 12.66
N ARG A 108 7.62 -3.49 13.97
CA ARG A 108 6.48 -3.16 14.83
C ARG A 108 6.10 -1.68 14.70
N GLU A 109 7.10 -0.81 14.59
CA GLU A 109 6.88 0.62 14.40
C GLU A 109 6.17 0.92 13.09
N GLN A 110 6.60 0.28 12.00
CA GLN A 110 5.97 0.44 10.70
C GLN A 110 4.53 -0.06 10.68
N LEU A 111 4.26 -1.17 11.36
CA LEU A 111 2.90 -1.68 11.51
C LEU A 111 2.02 -0.68 12.26
N GLY A 112 2.57 -0.04 13.29
CA GLY A 112 1.86 1.01 14.04
C GLY A 112 1.54 2.22 13.16
N VAL A 113 2.50 2.65 12.33
CA VAL A 113 2.27 3.74 11.38
C VAL A 113 1.14 3.39 10.41
N LEU A 114 1.18 2.18 9.86
CA LEU A 114 0.15 1.73 8.91
C LEU A 114 -1.24 1.71 9.56
N LEU A 115 -1.37 1.21 10.78
CA LEU A 115 -2.63 1.21 11.50
C LEU A 115 -3.13 2.63 11.77
N GLY A 116 -2.23 3.55 12.08
CA GLY A 116 -2.57 4.96 12.24
C GLY A 116 -3.14 5.57 10.96
N LEU A 117 -2.53 5.25 9.82
CA LEU A 117 -3.02 5.72 8.51
C LEU A 117 -4.43 5.20 8.23
N THR A 118 -4.68 3.92 8.48
CA THR A 118 -6.00 3.33 8.24
C THR A 118 -7.06 3.95 9.14
N GLN A 119 -6.73 4.26 10.39
CA GLN A 119 -7.67 4.93 11.30
C GLN A 119 -8.01 6.33 10.83
N GLU A 120 -7.03 7.10 10.36
CA GLU A 120 -7.26 8.45 9.84
C GLU A 120 -8.18 8.44 8.62
N ILE A 121 -8.01 7.46 7.74
CA ILE A 121 -8.79 7.34 6.51
C ILE A 121 -10.20 6.81 6.80
N GLY A 122 -10.37 6.08 7.90
CA GLY A 122 -11.64 5.47 8.25
C GLY A 122 -11.77 4.03 7.76
N ILE A 123 -10.65 3.36 7.53
CA ILE A 123 -10.64 1.96 7.13
C ILE A 123 -10.73 1.08 8.38
N ARG A 124 -11.69 0.17 8.38
CA ARG A 124 -11.86 -0.78 9.48
C ARG A 124 -11.04 -2.02 9.21
N VAL A 125 -9.92 -2.14 9.92
CA VAL A 125 -9.01 -3.28 9.76
C VAL A 125 -9.43 -4.39 10.71
N SER A 126 -9.79 -5.54 10.17
CA SER A 126 -10.18 -6.72 10.95
C SER A 126 -9.03 -7.69 11.18
N GLY A 127 -7.93 -7.56 10.44
CA GLY A 127 -6.77 -8.40 10.61
C GLY A 127 -5.59 -7.97 9.75
N MET A 128 -4.41 -8.47 10.10
CA MET A 128 -3.18 -8.25 9.35
C MET A 128 -2.44 -9.57 9.18
N LEU A 129 -1.95 -9.82 7.97
CA LEU A 129 -1.14 -11.00 7.64
C LEU A 129 0.14 -10.55 6.97
N SER A 130 1.25 -11.25 7.25
CA SER A 130 2.46 -11.06 6.44
C SER A 130 2.21 -11.65 5.04
N SER A 131 2.95 -11.14 4.05
CA SER A 131 2.81 -11.64 2.68
C SER A 131 3.14 -13.14 2.58
N ALA A 132 4.12 -13.62 3.34
CA ALA A 132 4.45 -15.04 3.40
C ALA A 132 3.30 -15.87 3.98
N ALA A 133 2.67 -15.39 5.06
CA ALA A 133 1.53 -16.09 5.67
C ALA A 133 0.33 -16.14 4.72
N ALA A 134 0.08 -15.05 3.99
CA ALA A 134 -1.03 -14.99 3.04
C ALA A 134 -0.86 -15.99 1.90
N VAL A 135 0.35 -16.10 1.36
CA VAL A 135 0.68 -17.05 0.30
C VAL A 135 0.55 -18.49 0.82
N SER A 136 1.06 -18.73 2.03
CA SER A 136 1.03 -20.07 2.66
C SER A 136 -0.38 -20.54 3.02
N ALA A 137 -1.35 -19.63 3.13
CA ALA A 137 -2.73 -19.98 3.45
C ALA A 137 -3.45 -20.68 2.30
N ARG A 138 -2.89 -20.63 1.08
CA ARG A 138 -3.47 -21.33 -0.07
C ARG A 138 -2.91 -22.74 -0.17
N PRO A 139 -3.73 -23.74 -0.48
CA PRO A 139 -3.24 -25.09 -0.68
C PRO A 139 -2.44 -25.20 -1.99
N TYR A 140 -1.28 -25.87 -1.91
CA TYR A 140 -0.42 -26.14 -3.06
C TYR A 140 -0.07 -27.63 -3.09
N PRO A 141 -1.05 -28.51 -3.35
CA PRO A 141 -0.82 -29.95 -3.28
C PRO A 141 0.22 -30.39 -4.31
N GLY A 142 1.15 -31.24 -3.87
CA GLY A 142 2.18 -31.79 -4.73
C GLY A 142 3.25 -30.80 -5.19
N ARG A 143 3.34 -29.62 -4.60
CA ARG A 143 4.31 -28.60 -4.97
C ARG A 143 5.05 -28.08 -3.74
N GLN A 144 6.31 -27.75 -3.96
CA GLN A 144 7.09 -27.07 -2.94
C GLN A 144 6.78 -25.59 -3.01
N LEU A 145 6.41 -25.01 -1.87
CA LEU A 145 6.09 -23.59 -1.78
C LEU A 145 7.35 -22.77 -1.47
N VAL A 146 7.67 -21.83 -2.34
CA VAL A 146 8.75 -20.87 -2.11
C VAL A 146 8.16 -19.45 -2.25
N HIS A 147 8.33 -18.64 -1.22
CA HIS A 147 7.88 -17.26 -1.24
C HIS A 147 9.08 -16.34 -1.35
N LEU A 148 9.06 -15.46 -2.35
CA LEU A 148 10.05 -14.41 -2.56
C LEU A 148 9.40 -13.05 -2.39
N ASP A 149 9.97 -12.25 -1.49
CA ASP A 149 9.44 -10.95 -1.15
C ASP A 149 10.22 -9.82 -1.83
#